data_f2c54d02585721d08c1b74b29dee2577
#
_entry.id   f2c54d02585721d08c1b74b29dee2577
#
_cell.length_a   1.000
_cell.length_b   1.000
_cell.length_c   1.000
_cell.angle_alpha   90.00
_cell.angle_beta   90.00
_cell.angle_gamma   90.00
#
_symmetry.space_group_name_H-M   'P 1'
#
loop_
_entity.id
_entity.type
_entity.pdbx_description
1 polymer ?
#
loop_
_entity_poly.entity_id
_entity_poly.type
_entity_poly.pdbx_seq_one_letter_code
_entity_poly.pdbx_strand_id
1 'polypeptide(L)'
;YMVGSRHEAYGETGMAHLLEHLVFKGTPDHPDIPKELNEHGARFNGTTWYDRTNYFETVPATDENLQWALEMESDRMINSYISADDLESEMTVVRNEFEMGENSPTGVLLERVLSTAYLWHNYGKSTIGARADIENVPIERLQGFYRKYYQPDNAYLIIAGKFEPAKTMNLVMETFGKIPKPERELIPTYTREPVQDGERYANLARVGDVQAVSAAYHICPGSHQDYPAVDVLVDLMTSEPAGRLYKTMVESGKASSQWGWAAQLAEPGFAYFHVDVPKDKDRAEAKATMLATLDDLAENPPTAEEVERAKTSLLKDFNLAYRESGRVGTLISE
;
A
#
# COMPACT_ATOMS: atom_id res chain seq x y z
N TYR A 1 -11.36 -0.10 4.22
CA TYR A 1 -11.90 1.24 3.96
C TYR A 1 -11.25 1.79 2.69
N MET A 2 -12.08 2.37 1.83
CA MET A 2 -11.63 2.97 0.56
C MET A 2 -11.12 4.40 0.81
N VAL A 3 -10.12 4.52 1.63
CA VAL A 3 -9.46 5.77 1.99
C VAL A 3 -8.00 5.51 2.35
N GLY A 4 -7.12 6.36 1.87
CA GLY A 4 -5.69 6.31 2.15
C GLY A 4 -5.07 7.68 1.90
N SER A 5 -3.76 7.74 1.79
CA SER A 5 -3.01 9.00 1.68
C SER A 5 -3.38 9.86 0.46
N ARG A 6 -3.98 9.28 -0.57
CA ARG A 6 -4.50 10.04 -1.71
C ARG A 6 -5.58 11.05 -1.32
N HIS A 7 -6.32 10.79 -0.25
CA HIS A 7 -7.45 11.60 0.20
C HIS A 7 -7.07 12.74 1.16
N GLU A 8 -5.77 12.86 1.46
CA GLU A 8 -5.24 13.87 2.36
C GLU A 8 -5.09 15.23 1.66
N ALA A 9 -5.22 16.30 2.44
CA ALA A 9 -5.03 17.66 1.95
C ALA A 9 -3.62 18.20 2.29
N TYR A 10 -3.34 19.43 1.86
CA TYR A 10 -2.13 20.14 2.24
C TYR A 10 -2.11 20.41 3.74
N GLY A 11 -0.96 20.13 4.38
CA GLY A 11 -0.81 20.23 5.84
C GLY A 11 -1.46 19.11 6.63
N GLU A 12 -1.90 18.05 5.94
CA GLU A 12 -2.62 16.92 6.53
C GLU A 12 -2.03 15.57 6.09
N THR A 13 -0.80 15.57 5.53
CA THR A 13 -0.17 14.34 5.07
C THR A 13 0.17 13.42 6.24
N GLY A 14 -0.13 12.12 6.08
CA GLY A 14 0.03 11.10 7.12
C GLY A 14 -1.20 10.88 8.00
N MET A 15 -2.30 11.62 7.80
CA MET A 15 -3.52 11.46 8.61
C MET A 15 -4.15 10.07 8.48
N ALA A 16 -4.14 9.49 7.27
CA ALA A 16 -4.69 8.15 7.07
C ALA A 16 -3.92 7.10 7.87
N HIS A 17 -2.59 7.21 7.90
CA HIS A 17 -1.71 6.32 8.67
C HIS A 17 -1.82 6.56 10.19
N LEU A 18 -1.82 7.82 10.63
CA LEU A 18 -2.08 8.13 12.05
C LEU A 18 -3.41 7.59 12.53
N LEU A 19 -4.44 7.70 11.70
CA LEU A 19 -5.76 7.18 12.03
C LEU A 19 -5.77 5.65 12.11
N GLU A 20 -4.98 4.96 11.27
CA GLU A 20 -4.79 3.51 11.38
C GLU A 20 -4.36 3.13 12.81
N HIS A 21 -3.33 3.80 13.37
CA HIS A 21 -2.88 3.56 14.74
C HIS A 21 -3.97 3.84 15.78
N LEU A 22 -4.66 4.98 15.64
CA LEU A 22 -5.65 5.41 16.64
C LEU A 22 -6.89 4.51 16.69
N VAL A 23 -7.29 3.93 15.57
CA VAL A 23 -8.44 3.03 15.49
C VAL A 23 -8.20 1.71 16.25
N PHE A 24 -6.95 1.34 16.56
CA PHE A 24 -6.65 0.22 17.44
C PHE A 24 -6.80 0.53 18.94
N LYS A 25 -6.91 1.79 19.34
CA LYS A 25 -6.90 2.17 20.76
C LYS A 25 -8.13 1.71 21.51
N GLY A 26 -9.30 1.84 20.94
CA GLY A 26 -10.54 1.35 21.52
C GLY A 26 -11.78 2.14 21.16
N THR A 27 -12.88 1.64 21.68
CA THR A 27 -14.23 2.16 21.59
C THR A 27 -14.89 2.10 22.97
N PRO A 28 -16.09 2.68 23.17
CA PRO A 28 -16.81 2.52 24.43
C PRO A 28 -17.14 1.07 24.78
N ASP A 29 -17.45 0.22 23.80
CA ASP A 29 -17.80 -1.19 24.04
C ASP A 29 -16.57 -2.12 24.04
N HIS A 30 -15.49 -1.70 23.38
CA HIS A 30 -14.20 -2.39 23.29
C HIS A 30 -13.04 -1.45 23.69
N PRO A 31 -12.86 -1.17 24.99
CA PRO A 31 -11.97 -0.10 25.46
C PRO A 31 -10.47 -0.38 25.27
N ASP A 32 -10.08 -1.61 25.01
CA ASP A 32 -8.69 -2.04 24.76
C ASP A 32 -8.67 -3.14 23.69
N ILE A 33 -8.80 -2.73 22.43
CA ILE A 33 -8.88 -3.64 21.28
C ILE A 33 -7.65 -4.57 21.19
N PRO A 34 -6.38 -4.12 21.35
CA PRO A 34 -5.23 -5.02 21.30
C PRO A 34 -5.25 -6.11 22.37
N LYS A 35 -5.73 -5.78 23.56
CA LYS A 35 -5.86 -6.76 24.63
C LYS A 35 -6.93 -7.81 24.30
N GLU A 36 -8.10 -7.37 23.83
CA GLU A 36 -9.20 -8.27 23.44
C GLU A 36 -8.78 -9.19 22.28
N LEU A 37 -8.10 -8.65 21.25
CA LEU A 37 -7.54 -9.43 20.16
C LEU A 37 -6.60 -10.55 20.65
N ASN A 38 -5.73 -10.24 21.60
CA ASN A 38 -4.85 -11.24 22.22
C ASN A 38 -5.62 -12.29 23.02
N GLU A 39 -6.64 -11.90 23.77
CA GLU A 39 -7.49 -12.80 24.56
C GLU A 39 -8.26 -13.79 23.66
N HIS A 40 -8.68 -13.35 22.46
CA HIS A 40 -9.29 -14.19 21.43
C HIS A 40 -8.28 -14.97 20.57
N GLY A 41 -6.98 -14.88 20.88
CA GLY A 41 -5.90 -15.56 20.14
C GLY A 41 -5.72 -15.09 18.72
N ALA A 42 -6.03 -13.83 18.44
CA ALA A 42 -5.93 -13.22 17.13
C ALA A 42 -4.48 -12.93 16.73
N ARG A 43 -4.20 -13.11 15.45
CA ARG A 43 -3.09 -12.42 14.77
C ARG A 43 -3.71 -11.29 13.98
N PHE A 44 -3.29 -10.08 14.21
CA PHE A 44 -3.89 -8.88 13.63
C PHE A 44 -2.86 -7.87 13.15
N ASN A 45 -3.28 -7.03 12.23
CA ASN A 45 -2.53 -5.85 11.80
C ASN A 45 -3.47 -4.85 11.10
N GLY A 46 -2.96 -3.64 10.86
CA GLY A 46 -3.50 -2.66 9.95
C GLY A 46 -2.48 -2.31 8.87
N THR A 47 -2.93 -1.83 7.73
CA THR A 47 -2.05 -1.23 6.72
C THR A 47 -2.73 -0.08 6.02
N THR A 48 -1.99 0.98 5.80
CA THR A 48 -2.42 2.14 5.01
C THR A 48 -1.62 2.23 3.72
N TRP A 49 -2.32 2.45 2.62
CA TRP A 49 -1.73 2.71 1.32
C TRP A 49 -2.33 3.97 0.69
N TYR A 50 -2.07 4.21 -0.58
CA TYR A 50 -2.59 5.40 -1.26
C TYR A 50 -4.13 5.45 -1.29
N ASP A 51 -4.78 4.32 -1.59
CA ASP A 51 -6.21 4.27 -1.88
C ASP A 51 -7.05 3.58 -0.79
N ARG A 52 -6.41 2.88 0.12
CA ARG A 52 -7.05 2.05 1.13
C ARG A 52 -6.38 2.13 2.51
N THR A 53 -7.17 1.85 3.52
CA THR A 53 -6.72 1.45 4.85
C THR A 53 -7.48 0.21 5.23
N ASN A 54 -6.80 -0.89 5.53
CA ASN A 54 -7.43 -2.13 5.96
C ASN A 54 -6.97 -2.55 7.35
N TYR A 55 -7.88 -3.22 8.03
CA TYR A 55 -7.65 -3.88 9.31
C TYR A 55 -8.00 -5.34 9.13
N PHE A 56 -7.23 -6.22 9.69
CA PHE A 56 -7.48 -7.64 9.56
C PHE A 56 -7.02 -8.39 10.80
N GLU A 57 -7.81 -9.38 11.19
CA GLU A 57 -7.50 -10.34 12.22
C GLU A 57 -7.75 -11.76 11.74
N THR A 58 -6.90 -12.67 12.17
CA THR A 58 -7.06 -14.11 11.99
C THR A 58 -7.26 -14.73 13.34
N VAL A 59 -8.46 -15.24 13.58
CA VAL A 59 -8.86 -15.87 14.86
C VAL A 59 -9.11 -17.36 14.69
N PRO A 60 -9.06 -18.18 15.78
CA PRO A 60 -9.57 -19.55 15.75
C PRO A 60 -11.02 -19.58 15.27
N ALA A 61 -11.34 -20.52 14.35
CA ALA A 61 -12.63 -20.59 13.67
C ALA A 61 -13.73 -21.16 14.60
N THR A 62 -14.20 -20.34 15.51
CA THR A 62 -15.35 -20.61 16.40
C THR A 62 -16.45 -19.60 16.16
N ASP A 63 -17.69 -19.97 16.46
CA ASP A 63 -18.84 -19.06 16.34
C ASP A 63 -18.71 -17.85 17.27
N GLU A 64 -18.14 -18.05 18.45
CA GLU A 64 -17.89 -17.02 19.45
C GLU A 64 -16.90 -15.97 18.94
N ASN A 65 -15.77 -16.41 18.41
CA ASN A 65 -14.78 -15.49 17.85
C ASN A 65 -15.31 -14.73 16.63
N LEU A 66 -16.08 -15.39 15.77
CA LEU A 66 -16.69 -14.73 14.61
C LEU A 66 -17.69 -13.65 15.04
N GLN A 67 -18.54 -13.96 16.04
CA GLN A 67 -19.49 -12.99 16.56
C GLN A 67 -18.77 -11.80 17.19
N TRP A 68 -17.82 -12.06 18.09
CA TRP A 68 -17.03 -11.02 18.75
C TRP A 68 -16.29 -10.13 17.73
N ALA A 69 -15.62 -10.72 16.73
CA ALA A 69 -14.89 -9.96 15.72
C ALA A 69 -15.84 -9.03 14.92
N LEU A 70 -17.03 -9.51 14.55
CA LEU A 70 -18.01 -8.68 13.84
C LEU A 70 -18.61 -7.57 14.73
N GLU A 71 -18.81 -7.84 16.03
CA GLU A 71 -19.24 -6.82 17.00
C GLU A 71 -18.17 -5.75 17.16
N MET A 72 -16.93 -6.14 17.42
CA MET A 72 -15.78 -5.24 17.56
C MET A 72 -15.53 -4.39 16.30
N GLU A 73 -15.52 -5.01 15.12
CA GLU A 73 -15.27 -4.31 13.85
C GLU A 73 -16.41 -3.34 13.50
N SER A 74 -17.66 -3.70 13.78
CA SER A 74 -18.80 -2.80 13.54
C SER A 74 -18.78 -1.60 14.49
N ASP A 75 -18.38 -1.79 15.73
CA ASP A 75 -18.24 -0.71 16.71
C ASP A 75 -17.03 0.19 16.38
N ARG A 76 -15.88 -0.41 16.05
CA ARG A 76 -14.67 0.29 15.62
C ARG A 76 -14.90 1.17 14.39
N MET A 77 -15.81 0.78 13.49
CA MET A 77 -16.14 1.57 12.29
C MET A 77 -16.67 2.97 12.63
N ILE A 78 -17.45 3.12 13.71
CA ILE A 78 -18.19 4.36 13.97
C ILE A 78 -17.94 4.98 15.35
N ASN A 79 -17.40 4.22 16.31
CA ASN A 79 -17.29 4.63 17.71
C ASN A 79 -15.85 4.69 18.25
N SER A 80 -14.81 4.54 17.39
CA SER A 80 -13.42 4.68 17.86
C SER A 80 -13.20 6.02 18.56
N TYR A 81 -12.47 6.01 19.66
CA TYR A 81 -12.26 7.19 20.51
C TYR A 81 -11.60 8.36 19.77
N ILE A 82 -10.57 8.10 19.00
CA ILE A 82 -9.74 9.09 18.30
C ILE A 82 -9.46 10.27 19.25
N SER A 83 -8.74 10.01 20.33
CA SER A 83 -8.49 10.97 21.39
C SER A 83 -7.13 11.65 21.24
N ALA A 84 -7.00 12.84 21.84
CA ALA A 84 -5.73 13.56 21.88
C ALA A 84 -4.67 12.83 22.71
N ASP A 85 -5.08 12.17 23.80
CA ASP A 85 -4.18 11.41 24.69
C ASP A 85 -3.61 10.18 23.95
N ASP A 86 -4.43 9.51 23.14
CA ASP A 86 -3.98 8.40 22.30
C ASP A 86 -3.02 8.87 21.21
N LEU A 87 -3.31 10.00 20.58
CA LEU A 87 -2.43 10.61 19.58
C LEU A 87 -1.06 10.95 20.20
N GLU A 88 -1.01 11.55 21.39
CA GLU A 88 0.24 11.86 22.09
C GLU A 88 1.03 10.57 22.39
N SER A 89 0.35 9.52 22.84
CA SER A 89 0.97 8.23 23.14
C SER A 89 1.55 7.55 21.89
N GLU A 90 0.85 7.61 20.76
CA GLU A 90 1.27 7.01 19.49
C GLU A 90 2.36 7.81 18.77
N MET A 91 2.47 9.09 19.03
CA MET A 91 3.43 9.96 18.34
C MET A 91 4.88 9.44 18.42
N THR A 92 5.25 8.78 19.52
CA THR A 92 6.58 8.16 19.65
C THR A 92 6.77 6.98 18.70
N VAL A 93 5.74 6.17 18.51
CA VAL A 93 5.75 5.02 17.60
C VAL A 93 5.88 5.52 16.16
N VAL A 94 5.01 6.43 15.75
CA VAL A 94 4.99 6.99 14.39
C VAL A 94 6.29 7.72 14.05
N ARG A 95 6.89 8.45 15.00
CA ARG A 95 8.22 9.05 14.82
C ARG A 95 9.31 8.00 14.58
N ASN A 96 9.30 6.91 15.33
CA ASN A 96 10.26 5.84 15.13
C ASN A 96 10.11 5.19 13.75
N GLU A 97 8.89 4.98 13.28
CA GLU A 97 8.63 4.47 11.93
C GLU A 97 9.10 5.44 10.86
N PHE A 98 8.84 6.72 11.03
CA PHE A 98 9.35 7.77 10.14
C PHE A 98 10.88 7.75 10.06
N GLU A 99 11.57 7.70 11.20
CA GLU A 99 13.03 7.64 11.27
C GLU A 99 13.59 6.34 10.67
N MET A 100 12.90 5.21 10.83
CA MET A 100 13.27 3.96 10.16
C MET A 100 13.17 4.11 8.64
N GLY A 101 12.11 4.74 8.13
CA GLY A 101 11.96 5.05 6.70
C GLY A 101 13.08 5.95 6.17
N GLU A 102 13.44 7.00 6.91
CA GLU A 102 14.53 7.90 6.55
C GLU A 102 15.91 7.23 6.53
N ASN A 103 16.10 6.16 7.27
CA ASN A 103 17.31 5.35 7.27
C ASN A 103 17.35 4.28 6.17
N SER A 104 16.29 4.14 5.38
CA SER A 104 16.23 3.26 4.21
C SER A 104 16.65 4.00 2.95
N PRO A 105 17.84 3.74 2.36
CA PRO A 105 18.25 4.40 1.13
C PRO A 105 17.28 4.20 -0.02
N THR A 106 16.76 2.98 -0.15
CA THR A 106 15.79 2.59 -1.18
C THR A 106 14.44 3.28 -0.95
N GLY A 107 13.95 3.32 0.30
CA GLY A 107 12.71 4.01 0.65
C GLY A 107 12.77 5.50 0.33
N VAL A 108 13.83 6.17 0.76
CA VAL A 108 14.04 7.60 0.49
C VAL A 108 14.18 7.89 -1.03
N LEU A 109 14.83 6.98 -1.77
CA LEU A 109 14.91 7.13 -3.22
C LEU A 109 13.54 6.97 -3.88
N LEU A 110 12.75 5.98 -3.47
CA LEU A 110 11.39 5.77 -3.95
C LEU A 110 10.52 7.01 -3.72
N GLU A 111 10.48 7.53 -2.49
CA GLU A 111 9.73 8.75 -2.17
C GLU A 111 10.16 9.93 -3.04
N ARG A 112 11.47 10.10 -3.24
CA ARG A 112 11.99 11.20 -4.05
C ARG A 112 11.66 11.03 -5.53
N VAL A 113 11.72 9.82 -6.06
CA VAL A 113 11.34 9.51 -7.44
C VAL A 113 9.85 9.77 -7.64
N LEU A 114 9.00 9.29 -6.74
CA LEU A 114 7.55 9.52 -6.84
C LEU A 114 7.16 10.98 -6.67
N SER A 115 7.77 11.71 -5.73
CA SER A 115 7.53 13.16 -5.58
C SER A 115 8.01 13.98 -6.76
N THR A 116 8.90 13.43 -7.59
CA THR A 116 9.36 14.05 -8.84
C THR A 116 8.47 13.62 -10.02
N ALA A 117 7.98 12.38 -10.02
CA ALA A 117 7.08 11.87 -11.04
C ALA A 117 5.69 12.53 -10.97
N TYR A 118 5.16 12.75 -9.78
CA TYR A 118 3.85 13.37 -9.57
C TYR A 118 4.00 14.81 -9.05
N LEU A 119 3.58 15.79 -9.85
CA LEU A 119 3.63 17.20 -9.48
C LEU A 119 2.40 17.63 -8.66
N TRP A 120 1.25 17.08 -8.98
CA TRP A 120 -0.05 17.50 -8.43
C TRP A 120 -0.78 16.38 -7.71
N HIS A 121 -0.65 15.16 -8.22
CA HIS A 121 -1.38 14.02 -7.66
C HIS A 121 -0.76 13.54 -6.35
N ASN A 122 -1.59 13.14 -5.39
CA ASN A 122 -1.14 12.71 -4.07
C ASN A 122 -0.34 11.39 -4.06
N TYR A 123 -0.30 10.65 -5.17
CA TYR A 123 0.62 9.50 -5.30
C TYR A 123 2.11 9.89 -5.26
N GLY A 124 2.42 11.16 -5.41
CA GLY A 124 3.77 11.69 -5.19
C GLY A 124 4.12 11.98 -3.73
N LYS A 125 3.20 11.76 -2.79
CA LYS A 125 3.42 11.98 -1.36
C LYS A 125 3.60 10.65 -0.63
N SER A 126 4.45 10.66 0.41
CA SER A 126 4.64 9.47 1.25
C SER A 126 3.39 9.17 2.07
N THR A 127 3.04 7.90 2.19
CA THR A 127 1.90 7.44 3.00
C THR A 127 2.09 7.75 4.49
N ILE A 128 3.33 7.71 4.97
CA ILE A 128 3.61 8.10 6.36
C ILE A 128 3.44 9.61 6.58
N GLY A 129 3.47 10.42 5.51
CA GLY A 129 3.31 11.85 5.57
C GLY A 129 4.60 12.63 5.82
N ALA A 130 4.48 13.96 5.82
CA ALA A 130 5.57 14.86 6.18
C ALA A 130 5.67 14.97 7.71
N ARG A 131 6.89 14.95 8.25
CA ARG A 131 7.12 15.04 9.70
C ARG A 131 6.41 16.25 10.35
N ALA A 132 6.47 17.40 9.68
CA ALA A 132 5.82 18.61 10.18
C ALA A 132 4.29 18.48 10.26
N ASP A 133 3.66 17.79 9.30
CA ASP A 133 2.22 17.56 9.30
C ASP A 133 1.84 16.59 10.42
N ILE A 134 2.55 15.46 10.50
CA ILE A 134 2.32 14.42 11.53
C ILE A 134 2.40 14.99 12.93
N GLU A 135 3.43 15.80 13.22
CA GLU A 135 3.69 16.35 14.56
C GLU A 135 2.74 17.48 14.96
N ASN A 136 2.01 18.07 14.01
CA ASN A 136 1.18 19.25 14.25
C ASN A 136 -0.29 19.07 13.87
N VAL A 137 -0.71 17.90 13.36
CA VAL A 137 -2.11 17.69 12.98
C VAL A 137 -3.04 17.83 14.20
N PRO A 138 -4.06 18.71 14.15
CA PRO A 138 -5.03 18.83 15.23
C PRO A 138 -5.92 17.58 15.31
N ILE A 139 -6.23 17.14 16.53
CA ILE A 139 -7.06 15.94 16.73
C ILE A 139 -8.45 16.06 16.05
N GLU A 140 -9.01 17.24 15.98
CA GLU A 140 -10.29 17.50 15.31
C GLU A 140 -10.25 17.19 13.82
N ARG A 141 -9.08 17.32 13.17
CA ARG A 141 -8.88 16.95 11.77
C ARG A 141 -8.92 15.44 11.60
N LEU A 142 -8.23 14.69 12.47
CA LEU A 142 -8.27 13.23 12.50
C LEU A 142 -9.68 12.71 12.77
N GLN A 143 -10.37 13.29 13.75
CA GLN A 143 -11.78 12.97 14.02
C GLN A 143 -12.68 13.28 12.83
N GLY A 144 -12.44 14.40 12.15
CA GLY A 144 -13.18 14.78 10.94
C GLY A 144 -12.94 13.80 9.79
N PHE A 145 -11.69 13.37 9.59
CA PHE A 145 -11.28 12.37 8.60
C PHE A 145 -11.94 11.01 8.89
N TYR A 146 -11.89 10.56 10.14
CA TYR A 146 -12.55 9.33 10.60
C TYR A 146 -14.05 9.38 10.29
N ARG A 147 -14.78 10.37 10.78
CA ARG A 147 -16.23 10.52 10.55
C ARG A 147 -16.59 10.62 9.07
N LYS A 148 -15.70 11.16 8.25
CA LYS A 148 -15.94 11.30 6.80
C LYS A 148 -15.81 9.97 6.08
N TYR A 149 -14.77 9.20 6.36
CA TYR A 149 -14.37 8.07 5.53
C TYR A 149 -14.68 6.69 6.14
N TYR A 150 -14.72 6.55 7.47
CA TYR A 150 -15.01 5.29 8.17
C TYR A 150 -16.51 5.11 8.32
N GLN A 151 -17.14 4.72 7.22
CA GLN A 151 -18.59 4.59 7.12
C GLN A 151 -18.95 3.36 6.26
N PRO A 152 -20.12 2.73 6.47
CA PRO A 152 -20.49 1.51 5.78
C PRO A 152 -20.62 1.64 4.25
N ASP A 153 -20.80 2.85 3.72
CA ASP A 153 -20.85 3.10 2.27
C ASP A 153 -19.44 3.28 1.65
N ASN A 154 -18.39 3.23 2.45
CA ASN A 154 -16.99 3.38 2.03
C ASN A 154 -16.09 2.25 2.53
N ALA A 155 -16.66 1.07 2.77
CA ALA A 155 -15.93 -0.07 3.28
C ALA A 155 -16.35 -1.37 2.60
N TYR A 156 -15.42 -2.31 2.56
CA TYR A 156 -15.68 -3.71 2.23
C TYR A 156 -15.42 -4.55 3.47
N LEU A 157 -16.38 -5.38 3.86
CA LEU A 157 -16.20 -6.42 4.86
C LEU A 157 -15.88 -7.73 4.15
N ILE A 158 -14.74 -8.32 4.49
CA ILE A 158 -14.27 -9.57 3.89
C ILE A 158 -14.14 -10.61 4.99
N ILE A 159 -14.86 -11.72 4.87
CA ILE A 159 -14.82 -12.83 5.79
C ILE A 159 -14.34 -14.06 5.02
N ALA A 160 -13.18 -14.58 5.40
CA ALA A 160 -12.57 -15.74 4.74
C ALA A 160 -12.19 -16.81 5.74
N GLY A 161 -12.44 -18.08 5.41
CA GLY A 161 -12.10 -19.22 6.25
C GLY A 161 -13.26 -20.17 6.45
N LYS A 162 -13.31 -20.80 7.64
CA LYS A 162 -14.35 -21.77 7.98
C LYS A 162 -15.48 -21.10 8.76
N PHE A 163 -16.63 -20.93 8.12
CA PHE A 163 -17.86 -20.39 8.72
C PHE A 163 -19.11 -20.93 8.02
N GLU A 164 -20.27 -20.75 8.63
CA GLU A 164 -21.56 -21.07 8.03
C GLU A 164 -22.16 -19.80 7.40
N PRO A 165 -22.33 -19.72 6.05
CA PRO A 165 -22.65 -18.47 5.35
C PRO A 165 -23.98 -17.81 5.81
N ALA A 166 -25.03 -18.58 6.00
CA ALA A 166 -26.33 -18.03 6.40
C ALA A 166 -26.31 -17.43 7.82
N LYS A 167 -25.64 -18.15 8.76
CA LYS A 167 -25.44 -17.67 10.11
C LYS A 167 -24.59 -16.40 10.14
N THR A 168 -23.49 -16.41 9.41
CA THR A 168 -22.58 -15.26 9.30
C THR A 168 -23.30 -14.04 8.73
N MET A 169 -24.11 -14.21 7.68
CA MET A 169 -24.89 -13.11 7.12
C MET A 169 -25.87 -12.53 8.13
N ASN A 170 -26.50 -13.35 8.96
CA ASN A 170 -27.39 -12.86 10.03
C ASN A 170 -26.60 -12.02 11.06
N LEU A 171 -25.40 -12.49 11.47
CA LEU A 171 -24.54 -11.72 12.37
C LEU A 171 -24.12 -10.39 11.76
N VAL A 172 -23.76 -10.35 10.48
CA VAL A 172 -23.46 -9.10 9.77
C VAL A 172 -24.66 -8.14 9.77
N MET A 173 -25.86 -8.66 9.56
CA MET A 173 -27.09 -7.83 9.64
C MET A 173 -27.40 -7.36 11.06
N GLU A 174 -27.03 -8.12 12.07
CA GLU A 174 -27.20 -7.78 13.48
C GLU A 174 -26.16 -6.77 13.99
N THR A 175 -25.01 -6.68 13.36
CA THR A 175 -23.90 -5.77 13.69
C THR A 175 -23.89 -4.58 12.72
N PHE A 176 -23.26 -4.71 11.58
CA PHE A 176 -23.11 -3.65 10.57
C PHE A 176 -24.47 -3.18 9.98
N GLY A 177 -25.46 -4.08 9.86
CA GLY A 177 -26.78 -3.72 9.34
C GLY A 177 -27.56 -2.74 10.22
N LYS A 178 -27.15 -2.52 11.47
CA LYS A 178 -27.73 -1.52 12.38
C LYS A 178 -27.11 -0.14 12.21
N ILE A 179 -25.96 -0.04 11.56
CA ILE A 179 -25.29 1.24 11.34
C ILE A 179 -26.09 2.04 10.32
N PRO A 180 -26.55 3.26 10.66
CA PRO A 180 -27.35 4.06 9.76
C PRO A 180 -26.55 4.46 8.53
N LYS A 181 -27.25 4.60 7.41
CA LYS A 181 -26.64 5.16 6.19
C LYS A 181 -26.14 6.57 6.50
N PRO A 182 -24.88 6.90 6.16
CA PRO A 182 -24.35 8.23 6.40
C PRO A 182 -25.09 9.31 5.61
N GLU A 183 -25.28 10.46 6.23
CA GLU A 183 -25.93 11.62 5.60
C GLU A 183 -24.98 12.39 4.68
N ARG A 184 -23.65 12.26 4.90
CA ARG A 184 -22.65 12.95 4.08
C ARG A 184 -22.51 12.30 2.70
N GLU A 185 -22.13 13.09 1.72
CA GLU A 185 -21.73 12.62 0.40
C GLU A 185 -20.18 12.62 0.29
N LEU A 186 -19.62 11.52 -0.22
CA LEU A 186 -18.20 11.47 -0.58
C LEU A 186 -18.02 12.04 -1.98
N ILE A 187 -17.36 13.18 -2.04
CA ILE A 187 -16.98 13.81 -3.31
C ILE A 187 -15.73 13.06 -3.82
N PRO A 188 -15.76 12.51 -5.05
CA PRO A 188 -14.58 11.89 -5.65
C PRO A 188 -13.41 12.86 -5.74
N THR A 189 -12.21 12.36 -5.59
CA THR A 189 -11.00 13.11 -5.92
C THR A 189 -10.97 13.39 -7.43
N TYR A 190 -10.58 14.60 -7.81
CA TYR A 190 -10.59 15.05 -9.22
C TYR A 190 -9.27 15.66 -9.67
N THR A 191 -8.26 15.69 -8.80
CA THR A 191 -6.92 16.16 -9.15
C THR A 191 -6.28 15.17 -10.11
N ARG A 192 -5.90 15.65 -11.28
CA ARG A 192 -5.20 14.86 -12.30
C ARG A 192 -3.76 15.30 -12.41
N GLU A 193 -2.88 14.33 -12.55
CA GLU A 193 -1.49 14.64 -12.90
C GLU A 193 -1.44 15.23 -14.31
N PRO A 194 -0.72 16.34 -14.53
CA PRO A 194 -0.51 16.89 -15.87
C PRO A 194 0.32 15.93 -16.73
N VAL A 195 0.17 16.05 -18.04
CA VAL A 195 1.02 15.32 -18.99
C VAL A 195 2.48 15.65 -18.73
N GLN A 196 3.31 14.63 -18.70
CA GLN A 196 4.74 14.79 -18.50
C GLN A 196 5.42 15.24 -19.81
N ASP A 197 5.96 16.44 -19.82
CA ASP A 197 6.56 17.05 -21.01
C ASP A 197 7.98 16.54 -21.35
N GLY A 198 8.59 15.76 -20.45
CA GLY A 198 9.92 15.20 -20.64
C GLY A 198 10.40 14.42 -19.43
N GLU A 199 11.60 13.88 -19.50
CA GLU A 199 12.21 13.17 -18.38
C GLU A 199 12.42 14.09 -17.18
N ARG A 200 12.20 13.55 -15.98
CA ARG A 200 12.46 14.20 -14.71
C ARG A 200 13.53 13.43 -13.94
N TYR A 201 14.36 14.14 -13.21
CA TYR A 201 15.51 13.56 -12.52
C TYR A 201 15.49 13.91 -11.04
N ALA A 202 15.75 12.92 -10.19
CA ALA A 202 16.08 13.08 -8.80
C ALA A 202 17.51 12.54 -8.56
N ASN A 203 18.34 13.32 -7.87
CA ASN A 203 19.68 12.88 -7.48
C ASN A 203 19.86 13.13 -5.99
N LEU A 204 20.14 12.05 -5.26
CA LEU A 204 20.35 12.06 -3.81
C LEU A 204 21.79 11.74 -3.51
N ALA A 205 22.40 12.51 -2.59
CA ALA A 205 23.73 12.23 -2.04
C ALA A 205 23.55 12.11 -0.51
N ARG A 206 23.74 10.90 0.00
CA ARG A 206 23.70 10.59 1.44
C ARG A 206 24.94 9.79 1.82
N VAL A 207 25.29 9.83 3.08
CA VAL A 207 26.34 8.98 3.65
C VAL A 207 25.80 7.55 3.72
N GLY A 208 26.52 6.58 3.14
CA GLY A 208 26.11 5.18 3.12
C GLY A 208 27.02 4.33 2.23
N ASP A 209 26.75 3.03 2.23
CA ASP A 209 27.54 2.05 1.48
C ASP A 209 26.83 1.50 0.24
N VAL A 210 25.61 1.98 -0.04
CA VAL A 210 24.81 1.54 -1.18
C VAL A 210 24.73 2.66 -2.22
N GLN A 211 24.90 2.29 -3.48
CA GLN A 211 24.50 3.10 -4.63
C GLN A 211 23.22 2.47 -5.22
N ALA A 212 22.27 3.29 -5.61
CA ALA A 212 21.04 2.80 -6.21
C ALA A 212 20.67 3.62 -7.46
N VAL A 213 19.98 2.97 -8.38
CA VAL A 213 19.39 3.60 -9.56
C VAL A 213 17.94 3.12 -9.67
N SER A 214 17.03 4.04 -9.92
CA SER A 214 15.62 3.72 -10.12
C SER A 214 15.04 4.47 -11.30
N ALA A 215 14.01 3.88 -11.91
CA ALA A 215 13.20 4.52 -12.93
C ALA A 215 11.72 4.27 -12.63
N ALA A 216 10.88 5.28 -12.84
CA ALA A 216 9.42 5.17 -12.71
C ALA A 216 8.75 5.66 -13.99
N TYR A 217 7.69 4.94 -14.38
CA TYR A 217 6.86 5.27 -15.54
C TYR A 217 5.41 5.36 -15.11
N HIS A 218 4.69 6.38 -15.56
CA HIS A 218 3.23 6.43 -15.38
C HIS A 218 2.55 5.31 -16.14
N ILE A 219 1.58 4.65 -15.49
CA ILE A 219 0.79 3.57 -16.08
C ILE A 219 -0.70 3.84 -15.92
N CYS A 220 -1.51 3.03 -16.59
CA CYS A 220 -2.96 3.05 -16.43
C CYS A 220 -3.40 2.63 -15.01
N PRO A 221 -4.62 3.02 -14.57
CA PRO A 221 -5.15 2.56 -13.29
C PRO A 221 -5.34 1.04 -13.26
N GLY A 222 -5.33 0.46 -12.06
CA GLY A 222 -5.45 -0.98 -11.85
C GLY A 222 -6.73 -1.62 -12.40
N SER A 223 -7.80 -0.84 -12.58
CA SER A 223 -9.05 -1.29 -13.20
C SER A 223 -9.05 -1.23 -14.74
N HIS A 224 -7.99 -0.70 -15.35
CA HIS A 224 -7.91 -0.58 -16.81
C HIS A 224 -7.64 -1.95 -17.46
N GLN A 225 -8.23 -2.21 -18.64
CA GLN A 225 -8.05 -3.47 -19.36
C GLN A 225 -6.59 -3.81 -19.72
N ASP A 226 -5.73 -2.81 -19.82
CA ASP A 226 -4.32 -2.99 -20.16
C ASP A 226 -3.42 -3.23 -18.92
N TYR A 227 -3.94 -3.06 -17.68
CA TYR A 227 -3.14 -3.25 -16.49
C TYR A 227 -2.52 -4.66 -16.38
N PRO A 228 -3.23 -5.76 -16.68
CA PRO A 228 -2.60 -7.08 -16.68
C PRO A 228 -1.41 -7.23 -17.64
N ALA A 229 -1.40 -6.48 -18.74
CA ALA A 229 -0.26 -6.47 -19.65
C ALA A 229 0.93 -5.72 -19.09
N VAL A 230 0.68 -4.65 -18.29
CA VAL A 230 1.74 -3.93 -17.56
C VAL A 230 2.36 -4.83 -16.49
N ASP A 231 1.54 -5.58 -15.76
CA ASP A 231 2.01 -6.51 -14.72
C ASP A 231 2.87 -7.63 -15.31
N VAL A 232 2.43 -8.22 -16.42
CA VAL A 232 3.21 -9.19 -17.18
C VAL A 232 4.53 -8.59 -17.69
N LEU A 233 4.53 -7.33 -18.14
CA LEU A 233 5.73 -6.66 -18.60
C LEU A 233 6.74 -6.45 -17.46
N VAL A 234 6.28 -6.02 -16.29
CA VAL A 234 7.15 -5.85 -15.12
C VAL A 234 7.76 -7.19 -14.69
N ASP A 235 6.98 -8.26 -14.61
CA ASP A 235 7.49 -9.61 -14.31
C ASP A 235 8.54 -10.07 -15.35
N LEU A 236 8.25 -9.89 -16.63
CA LEU A 236 9.16 -10.21 -17.72
C LEU A 236 10.49 -9.46 -17.60
N MET A 237 10.47 -8.21 -17.13
CA MET A 237 11.68 -7.42 -16.94
C MET A 237 12.45 -7.84 -15.71
N THR A 238 11.78 -8.23 -14.61
CA THR A 238 12.40 -8.34 -13.30
C THR A 238 12.46 -9.76 -12.74
N SER A 239 11.74 -10.74 -13.27
CA SER A 239 11.76 -12.10 -12.73
C SER A 239 13.15 -12.75 -12.82
N GLU A 240 13.56 -13.43 -11.76
CA GLU A 240 14.83 -14.15 -11.69
C GLU A 240 14.66 -15.63 -12.07
N PRO A 241 15.63 -16.21 -12.79
CA PRO A 241 16.83 -15.64 -13.40
C PRO A 241 16.60 -15.16 -14.85
N ALA A 242 15.38 -15.17 -15.35
CA ALA A 242 15.07 -15.03 -16.78
C ALA A 242 14.77 -13.59 -17.24
N GLY A 243 14.52 -12.69 -16.29
CA GLY A 243 14.15 -11.28 -16.55
C GLY A 243 15.24 -10.51 -17.30
N ARG A 244 14.84 -9.58 -18.15
CA ARG A 244 15.78 -8.80 -18.97
C ARG A 244 16.70 -7.94 -18.10
N LEU A 245 16.17 -7.29 -17.06
CA LEU A 245 16.97 -6.51 -16.11
C LEU A 245 17.87 -7.41 -15.27
N TYR A 246 17.42 -8.60 -14.86
CA TYR A 246 18.28 -9.53 -14.17
C TYR A 246 19.52 -9.86 -15.00
N LYS A 247 19.35 -10.22 -16.26
CA LYS A 247 20.45 -10.58 -17.18
C LYS A 247 21.42 -9.44 -17.44
N THR A 248 20.87 -8.25 -17.71
CA THR A 248 21.72 -7.09 -18.08
C THR A 248 22.36 -6.41 -16.88
N MET A 249 21.81 -6.55 -15.67
CA MET A 249 22.28 -5.87 -14.47
C MET A 249 22.96 -6.82 -13.49
N VAL A 250 22.30 -7.91 -13.10
CA VAL A 250 22.81 -8.80 -12.04
C VAL A 250 23.75 -9.87 -12.60
N GLU A 251 23.32 -10.59 -13.62
CA GLU A 251 24.14 -11.63 -14.25
C GLU A 251 25.43 -11.03 -14.87
N SER A 252 25.34 -9.81 -15.41
CA SER A 252 26.51 -9.08 -15.93
C SER A 252 27.43 -8.51 -14.83
N GLY A 253 27.05 -8.56 -13.56
CA GLY A 253 27.81 -8.05 -12.42
C GLY A 253 27.83 -6.52 -12.29
N LYS A 254 26.89 -5.79 -12.92
CA LYS A 254 26.77 -4.33 -12.81
C LYS A 254 25.94 -3.92 -11.58
N ALA A 255 25.02 -4.78 -11.14
CA ALA A 255 24.22 -4.60 -9.93
C ALA A 255 24.30 -5.85 -9.05
N SER A 256 24.07 -5.70 -7.76
CA SER A 256 23.96 -6.80 -6.80
C SER A 256 22.54 -7.36 -6.71
N SER A 257 21.55 -6.53 -6.96
CA SER A 257 20.15 -6.90 -6.99
C SER A 257 19.35 -6.01 -7.94
N GLN A 258 18.19 -6.47 -8.32
CA GLN A 258 17.20 -5.69 -9.07
C GLN A 258 15.80 -6.14 -8.69
N TRP A 259 14.84 -5.26 -8.81
CA TRP A 259 13.42 -5.56 -8.64
C TRP A 259 12.56 -4.49 -9.28
N GLY A 260 11.30 -4.80 -9.48
CA GLY A 260 10.32 -3.84 -9.95
C GLY A 260 8.91 -4.31 -9.66
N TRP A 261 7.98 -3.40 -9.73
CA TRP A 261 6.56 -3.65 -9.50
C TRP A 261 5.70 -2.60 -10.18
N ALA A 262 4.47 -2.95 -10.48
CA ALA A 262 3.44 -2.06 -10.97
C ALA A 262 2.46 -1.73 -9.84
N ALA A 263 2.21 -0.47 -9.59
CA ALA A 263 1.27 -0.04 -8.57
C ALA A 263 -0.16 -0.14 -9.10
N GLN A 264 -0.91 -1.13 -8.60
CA GLN A 264 -2.33 -1.31 -8.91
C GLN A 264 -3.16 -0.32 -8.09
N LEU A 265 -3.33 0.89 -8.61
CA LEU A 265 -3.99 1.99 -7.93
C LEU A 265 -5.33 2.34 -8.58
N ALA A 266 -6.20 3.04 -7.84
CA ALA A 266 -7.53 3.45 -8.31
C ALA A 266 -7.46 4.47 -9.47
N GLU A 267 -6.45 5.32 -9.48
CA GLU A 267 -6.14 6.29 -10.54
C GLU A 267 -4.83 5.92 -11.24
N PRO A 268 -4.41 6.62 -12.33
CA PRO A 268 -3.18 6.28 -13.03
C PRO A 268 -1.97 6.19 -12.09
N GLY A 269 -1.43 4.98 -12.00
CA GLY A 269 -0.36 4.61 -11.10
C GLY A 269 1.02 4.70 -11.75
N PHE A 270 1.94 3.90 -11.26
CA PHE A 270 3.32 3.86 -11.76
C PHE A 270 3.86 2.43 -11.82
N ALA A 271 4.74 2.17 -12.78
CA ALA A 271 5.67 1.05 -12.75
C ALA A 271 7.03 1.56 -12.27
N TYR A 272 7.63 0.84 -11.33
CA TYR A 272 8.89 1.22 -10.72
C TYR A 272 9.91 0.10 -10.89
N PHE A 273 11.13 0.47 -11.28
CA PHE A 273 12.27 -0.42 -11.44
C PHE A 273 13.44 0.10 -10.62
N HIS A 274 14.15 -0.83 -9.99
CA HIS A 274 15.23 -0.50 -9.07
C HIS A 274 16.40 -1.47 -9.23
N VAL A 275 17.61 -0.95 -9.10
CA VAL A 275 18.84 -1.73 -9.01
C VAL A 275 19.74 -1.22 -7.90
N ASP A 276 20.29 -2.12 -7.11
CA ASP A 276 21.36 -1.85 -6.15
C ASP A 276 22.71 -2.02 -6.81
N VAL A 277 23.50 -0.97 -6.78
CA VAL A 277 24.82 -0.94 -7.44
C VAL A 277 25.90 -1.02 -6.38
N PRO A 278 26.81 -2.03 -6.42
CA PRO A 278 27.92 -2.10 -5.50
C PRO A 278 28.82 -0.85 -5.56
N LYS A 279 29.39 -0.47 -4.42
CA LYS A 279 30.14 0.78 -4.25
C LYS A 279 31.37 0.88 -5.16
N ASP A 280 31.91 -0.26 -5.54
CA ASP A 280 33.07 -0.41 -6.44
C ASP A 280 32.73 -0.41 -7.94
N LYS A 281 31.41 -0.33 -8.25
CA LYS A 281 30.90 -0.30 -9.63
C LYS A 281 30.54 1.12 -10.06
N ASP A 282 30.55 1.34 -11.36
CA ASP A 282 30.16 2.63 -11.95
C ASP A 282 28.64 2.77 -12.01
N ARG A 283 28.08 3.67 -11.14
CA ARG A 283 26.67 3.98 -11.10
C ARG A 283 26.18 4.60 -12.42
N ALA A 284 27.00 5.35 -13.14
CA ALA A 284 26.60 5.96 -14.40
C ALA A 284 26.45 4.90 -15.51
N GLU A 285 27.35 3.92 -15.54
CA GLU A 285 27.23 2.76 -16.42
C GLU A 285 26.00 1.92 -16.07
N ALA A 286 25.76 1.65 -14.78
CA ALA A 286 24.60 0.90 -14.32
C ALA A 286 23.29 1.61 -14.73
N LYS A 287 23.21 2.94 -14.52
CA LYS A 287 22.07 3.76 -14.97
C LYS A 287 21.87 3.64 -16.50
N ALA A 288 22.92 3.85 -17.27
CA ALA A 288 22.82 3.77 -18.72
C ALA A 288 22.36 2.39 -19.20
N THR A 289 22.90 1.31 -18.61
CA THR A 289 22.50 -0.07 -18.92
C THR A 289 21.03 -0.34 -18.56
N MET A 290 20.60 0.07 -17.37
CA MET A 290 19.22 -0.11 -16.93
C MET A 290 18.24 0.60 -17.88
N LEU A 291 18.47 1.88 -18.19
CA LEU A 291 17.61 2.64 -19.08
C LEU A 291 17.61 2.05 -20.50
N ALA A 292 18.79 1.70 -21.04
CA ALA A 292 18.88 1.06 -22.33
C ALA A 292 18.11 -0.27 -22.39
N THR A 293 18.10 -1.05 -21.31
CA THR A 293 17.33 -2.31 -21.23
C THR A 293 15.83 -2.05 -21.22
N LEU A 294 15.36 -0.98 -20.55
CA LEU A 294 13.95 -0.60 -20.53
C LEU A 294 13.51 -0.03 -21.89
N ASP A 295 14.33 0.80 -22.51
CA ASP A 295 14.04 1.44 -23.81
C ASP A 295 14.08 0.43 -24.96
N ASP A 296 14.89 -0.64 -24.84
CA ASP A 296 15.02 -1.71 -25.83
C ASP A 296 13.71 -2.46 -26.11
N LEU A 297 12.72 -2.33 -25.22
CA LEU A 297 11.37 -2.90 -25.43
C LEU A 297 10.70 -2.38 -26.72
N ALA A 298 11.02 -1.17 -27.16
CA ALA A 298 10.47 -0.59 -28.38
C ALA A 298 11.03 -1.26 -29.64
N GLU A 299 12.33 -1.56 -29.64
CA GLU A 299 13.03 -2.17 -30.79
C GLU A 299 12.97 -3.71 -30.74
N ASN A 300 13.02 -4.27 -29.55
CA ASN A 300 12.97 -5.70 -29.28
C ASN A 300 11.78 -6.05 -28.38
N PRO A 301 10.56 -6.07 -28.92
CA PRO A 301 9.35 -6.37 -28.14
C PRO A 301 9.44 -7.77 -27.51
N PRO A 302 8.68 -8.00 -26.43
CA PRO A 302 8.65 -9.31 -25.77
C PRO A 302 8.29 -10.43 -26.73
N THR A 303 9.05 -11.53 -26.66
CA THR A 303 8.73 -12.76 -27.40
C THR A 303 7.54 -13.48 -26.78
N ALA A 304 6.87 -14.32 -27.57
CA ALA A 304 5.77 -15.16 -27.06
C ALA A 304 6.22 -16.06 -25.88
N GLU A 305 7.45 -16.56 -25.92
CA GLU A 305 8.02 -17.39 -24.83
C GLU A 305 8.21 -16.59 -23.54
N GLU A 306 8.74 -15.36 -23.62
CA GLU A 306 8.88 -14.48 -22.47
C GLU A 306 7.52 -14.14 -21.83
N VAL A 307 6.53 -13.82 -22.66
CA VAL A 307 5.16 -13.51 -22.20
C VAL A 307 4.52 -14.73 -21.53
N GLU A 308 4.58 -15.93 -22.13
CA GLU A 308 3.98 -17.12 -21.54
C GLU A 308 4.68 -17.54 -20.24
N ARG A 309 6.00 -17.33 -20.13
CA ARG A 309 6.73 -17.55 -18.87
C ARG A 309 6.26 -16.61 -17.77
N ALA A 310 6.18 -15.31 -18.04
CA ALA A 310 5.71 -14.30 -17.07
C ALA A 310 4.25 -14.57 -16.64
N LYS A 311 3.35 -14.85 -17.57
CA LYS A 311 1.97 -15.24 -17.27
C LYS A 311 1.92 -16.49 -16.39
N THR A 312 2.74 -17.50 -16.67
CA THR A 312 2.80 -18.72 -15.87
C THR A 312 3.30 -18.45 -14.46
N SER A 313 4.30 -17.58 -14.29
CA SER A 313 4.81 -17.13 -13.00
C SER A 313 3.72 -16.45 -12.18
N LEU A 314 3.12 -15.40 -12.73
CA LEU A 314 2.07 -14.62 -12.07
C LEU A 314 0.85 -15.46 -11.70
N LEU A 315 0.38 -16.32 -12.60
CA LEU A 315 -0.74 -17.24 -12.31
C LEU A 315 -0.39 -18.26 -11.23
N LYS A 316 0.85 -18.75 -11.21
CA LYS A 316 1.32 -19.65 -10.15
C LYS A 316 1.31 -18.94 -8.79
N ASP A 317 1.86 -17.73 -8.74
CA ASP A 317 1.94 -16.95 -7.48
C ASP A 317 0.55 -16.57 -6.98
N PHE A 318 -0.34 -16.14 -7.87
CA PHE A 318 -1.74 -15.92 -7.58
C PHE A 318 -2.39 -17.19 -6.98
N ASN A 319 -2.26 -18.34 -7.66
CA ASN A 319 -2.86 -19.59 -7.19
C ASN A 319 -2.27 -20.06 -5.84
N LEU A 320 -0.98 -19.81 -5.59
CA LEU A 320 -0.34 -20.15 -4.31
C LEU A 320 -0.84 -19.23 -3.19
N ALA A 321 -0.94 -17.93 -3.45
CA ALA A 321 -1.41 -16.95 -2.48
C ALA A 321 -2.84 -17.25 -2.00
N TYR A 322 -3.73 -17.66 -2.89
CA TYR A 322 -5.12 -18.01 -2.56
C TYR A 322 -5.31 -19.40 -1.94
N ARG A 323 -4.25 -20.21 -1.83
CA ARG A 323 -4.33 -21.51 -1.10
C ARG A 323 -4.17 -21.37 0.41
N GLU A 324 -3.62 -20.29 0.86
CA GLU A 324 -3.39 -20.03 2.28
C GLU A 324 -4.60 -19.29 2.87
N SER A 325 -5.50 -20.04 3.52
CA SER A 325 -6.76 -19.51 4.04
C SER A 325 -6.59 -18.31 4.99
N GLY A 326 -5.49 -18.26 5.76
CA GLY A 326 -5.17 -17.13 6.64
C GLY A 326 -4.74 -15.85 5.90
N ARG A 327 -4.48 -15.92 4.60
CA ARG A 327 -4.07 -14.77 3.78
C ARG A 327 -5.13 -14.31 2.80
N VAL A 328 -6.11 -15.18 2.47
CA VAL A 328 -7.11 -14.87 1.44
C VAL A 328 -7.85 -13.57 1.74
N GLY A 329 -8.28 -13.37 2.98
CA GLY A 329 -8.97 -12.14 3.39
C GLY A 329 -8.13 -10.90 3.17
N THR A 330 -6.88 -10.92 3.61
CA THR A 330 -5.93 -9.80 3.43
C THR A 330 -5.66 -9.51 1.95
N LEU A 331 -5.37 -10.56 1.16
CA LEU A 331 -5.11 -10.42 -0.29
C LEU A 331 -6.29 -9.83 -1.08
N ILE A 332 -7.53 -10.15 -0.66
CA ILE A 332 -8.72 -9.57 -1.31
C ILE A 332 -8.91 -8.11 -0.87
N SER A 333 -8.45 -7.74 0.32
CA SER A 333 -8.56 -6.38 0.86
C SER A 333 -7.51 -5.41 0.32
N GLU A 334 -6.44 -5.92 -0.25
CA GLU A 334 -5.35 -5.18 -0.89
C GLU A 334 -5.65 -4.83 -2.35
#